data_8187213b606bc30b6788ae57e4f59e08
#
_entry.id   8187213b606bc30b6788ae57e4f59e08
#
_cell.length_a   1.000
_cell.length_b   1.000
_cell.length_c   1.000
_cell.angle_alpha   90.00
_cell.angle_beta   90.00
_cell.angle_gamma   90.00
#
_symmetry.space_group_name_H-M   'P 1'
#
loop_
_entity.id
_entity.type
_entity.pdbx_description
1 polymer ?
#
loop_
_entity_poly.entity_id
_entity_poly.type
_entity_poly.pdbx_seq_one_letter_code
_entity_poly.pdbx_strand_id
1 'polypeptide(L)'
;TELGDPIEIQGIIEAYQELCDESGLTFSDEARCGLGSVKSNIGHLELAAGVVGLIKVVLQMRHKTLAPSLHATEQNPFIKLDGTPFHIVRESQPWPASKDDNGQELPRRAGLSSFGFGGVNAHLVVEEYLNPESTREPLDAPVLIILSAKDKHRLMDVVRNLLLATAGKDRPNLHDLAYTLQVGRDAF
;
A
#
# COMPACT_ATOMS: atom_id res chain seq x y z
N THR A 1 -6.06 -2.86 21.90
CA THR A 1 -6.39 -3.17 23.32
C THR A 1 -7.22 -2.06 23.93
N GLU A 2 -7.94 -2.35 25.00
CA GLU A 2 -8.83 -1.37 25.64
C GLU A 2 -8.10 -0.09 26.07
N LEU A 3 -6.86 -0.17 26.51
CA LEU A 3 -6.03 0.96 26.91
C LEU A 3 -5.09 1.44 25.78
N GLY A 4 -4.56 0.54 24.99
CA GLY A 4 -3.57 0.90 23.96
C GLY A 4 -4.16 1.65 22.78
N ASP A 5 -5.34 1.26 22.30
CA ASP A 5 -5.95 1.87 21.11
C ASP A 5 -6.29 3.36 21.33
N PRO A 6 -6.86 3.79 22.49
CA PRO A 6 -7.06 5.20 22.75
C PRO A 6 -5.76 6.03 22.77
N ILE A 7 -4.70 5.48 23.35
CA ILE A 7 -3.39 6.16 23.41
C ILE A 7 -2.80 6.33 22.01
N GLU A 8 -2.87 5.28 21.18
CA GLU A 8 -2.41 5.34 19.80
C GLU A 8 -3.19 6.38 18.98
N ILE A 9 -4.51 6.37 19.08
CA ILE A 9 -5.38 7.32 18.38
C ILE A 9 -5.11 8.75 18.84
N GLN A 10 -4.98 8.98 20.15
CA GLN A 10 -4.66 10.29 20.68
C GLN A 10 -3.31 10.80 20.15
N GLY A 11 -2.28 9.95 20.13
CA GLY A 11 -0.97 10.32 19.58
C GLY A 11 -1.03 10.66 18.08
N ILE A 12 -1.84 9.95 17.29
CA ILE A 12 -2.05 10.27 15.87
C ILE A 12 -2.73 11.63 15.72
N ILE A 13 -3.76 11.91 16.50
CA ILE A 13 -4.52 13.18 16.48
C ILE A 13 -3.58 14.34 16.82
N GLU A 14 -2.80 14.22 17.88
CA GLU A 14 -1.85 15.25 18.32
C GLU A 14 -0.77 15.51 17.26
N ALA A 15 -0.19 14.47 16.68
CA ALA A 15 0.83 14.60 15.63
C ALA A 15 0.26 15.30 14.38
N TYR A 16 -0.96 14.97 13.97
CA TYR A 16 -1.60 15.65 12.83
C TYR A 16 -1.96 17.10 13.13
N GLN A 17 -2.41 17.38 14.36
CA GLN A 17 -2.68 18.76 14.79
C GLN A 17 -1.40 19.60 14.75
N GLU A 18 -0.30 19.10 15.30
CA GLU A 18 1.00 19.76 15.28
C GLU A 18 1.50 20.04 13.85
N LEU A 19 1.38 19.04 12.95
CA LEU A 19 1.74 19.21 11.54
C LEU A 19 0.88 20.26 10.82
N CYS A 20 -0.42 20.31 11.13
CA CYS A 20 -1.30 21.34 10.59
C CYS A 20 -0.91 22.73 11.09
N ASP A 21 -0.64 22.87 12.38
CA ASP A 21 -0.26 24.15 12.99
C ASP A 21 1.08 24.64 12.41
N GLU A 22 2.08 23.77 12.27
CA GLU A 22 3.38 24.09 11.67
C GLU A 22 3.27 24.48 10.18
N SER A 23 2.34 23.85 9.45
CA SER A 23 2.13 24.09 8.02
C SER A 23 1.15 25.24 7.73
N GLY A 24 0.55 25.82 8.76
CA GLY A 24 -0.51 26.83 8.62
C GLY A 24 -1.80 26.29 8.00
N LEU A 25 -2.03 24.97 8.09
CA LEU A 25 -3.21 24.30 7.59
C LEU A 25 -4.27 24.19 8.70
N THR A 26 -5.53 24.19 8.30
CA THR A 26 -6.61 23.96 9.25
C THR A 26 -6.82 22.47 9.44
N PHE A 27 -6.83 22.02 10.68
CA PHE A 27 -7.24 20.67 11.04
C PHE A 27 -8.75 20.53 10.81
N SER A 28 -9.12 19.82 9.75
CA SER A 28 -10.51 19.76 9.26
C SER A 28 -11.02 18.33 9.27
N ASP A 29 -12.30 18.14 9.56
CA ASP A 29 -13.00 16.87 9.43
C ASP A 29 -13.49 16.57 8.01
N GLU A 30 -13.31 17.48 7.06
CA GLU A 30 -13.67 17.29 5.65
C GLU A 30 -12.71 16.30 4.95
N ALA A 31 -11.43 16.32 5.29
CA ALA A 31 -10.43 15.39 4.77
C ALA A 31 -10.44 14.09 5.58
N ARG A 32 -11.31 13.16 5.22
CA ARG A 32 -11.51 11.92 5.99
C ARG A 32 -10.39 10.92 5.78
N CYS A 33 -9.69 10.61 6.87
CA CYS A 33 -8.64 9.60 6.95
C CYS A 33 -9.18 8.32 7.59
N GLY A 34 -9.19 7.21 6.84
CA GLY A 34 -9.69 5.92 7.33
C GLY A 34 -8.71 5.21 8.24
N LEU A 35 -9.15 4.86 9.44
CA LEU A 35 -8.41 4.02 10.38
C LEU A 35 -8.82 2.56 10.25
N GLY A 36 -7.85 1.65 10.22
CA GLY A 36 -8.10 0.23 10.12
C GLY A 36 -6.97 -0.62 10.67
N SER A 37 -7.26 -1.90 10.89
CA SER A 37 -6.30 -2.89 11.34
C SER A 37 -6.47 -4.19 10.57
N VAL A 38 -5.37 -4.89 10.29
CA VAL A 38 -5.38 -6.23 9.71
C VAL A 38 -5.59 -7.31 10.78
N LYS A 39 -5.36 -6.98 12.05
CA LYS A 39 -5.47 -7.93 13.16
C LYS A 39 -6.88 -8.49 13.32
N SER A 40 -7.90 -7.71 12.98
CA SER A 40 -9.29 -8.19 12.98
C SER A 40 -9.58 -9.26 11.91
N ASN A 41 -8.77 -9.31 10.83
CA ASN A 41 -8.94 -10.27 9.74
C ASN A 41 -8.22 -11.61 10.02
N ILE A 42 -7.00 -11.57 10.57
CA ILE A 42 -6.11 -12.74 10.66
C ILE A 42 -5.44 -12.92 12.02
N GLY A 43 -5.86 -12.16 13.04
CA GLY A 43 -5.26 -12.18 14.38
C GLY A 43 -3.96 -11.38 14.49
N HIS A 44 -3.37 -11.40 15.68
CA HIS A 44 -2.10 -10.73 15.96
C HIS A 44 -0.93 -11.66 15.65
N LEU A 45 -0.20 -11.38 14.57
CA LEU A 45 0.93 -12.18 14.10
C LEU A 45 2.27 -11.79 14.74
N GLU A 46 2.23 -11.10 15.88
CA GLU A 46 3.43 -10.70 16.65
C GLU A 46 4.50 -10.06 15.76
N LEU A 47 5.64 -10.74 15.55
CA LEU A 47 6.76 -10.24 14.74
C LEU A 47 6.38 -9.94 13.29
N ALA A 48 5.38 -10.62 12.75
CA ALA A 48 4.90 -10.40 11.38
C ALA A 48 3.77 -9.36 11.27
N ALA A 49 3.27 -8.80 12.40
CA ALA A 49 2.11 -7.91 12.40
C ALA A 49 2.31 -6.66 11.53
N GLY A 50 3.49 -6.05 11.58
CA GLY A 50 3.81 -4.86 10.77
C GLY A 50 3.83 -5.15 9.28
N VAL A 51 4.51 -6.22 8.85
CA VAL A 51 4.60 -6.56 7.40
C VAL A 51 3.24 -6.95 6.82
N VAL A 52 2.39 -7.62 7.59
CA VAL A 52 1.04 -7.96 7.12
C VAL A 52 0.14 -6.72 7.07
N GLY A 53 0.31 -5.77 7.98
CA GLY A 53 -0.30 -4.44 7.89
C GLY A 53 0.09 -3.73 6.59
N LEU A 54 1.38 -3.77 6.22
CA LEU A 54 1.87 -3.23 4.96
C LEU A 54 1.22 -3.91 3.74
N ILE A 55 1.11 -5.23 3.75
CA ILE A 55 0.43 -5.97 2.68
C ILE A 55 -1.03 -5.51 2.53
N LYS A 56 -1.76 -5.35 3.64
CA LYS A 56 -3.14 -4.81 3.61
C LYS A 56 -3.17 -3.43 2.96
N VAL A 57 -2.29 -2.51 3.35
CA VAL A 57 -2.20 -1.15 2.78
C VAL A 57 -1.93 -1.20 1.28
N VAL A 58 -0.94 -1.97 0.83
CA VAL A 58 -0.60 -2.11 -0.59
C VAL A 58 -1.76 -2.67 -1.41
N LEU A 59 -2.46 -3.68 -0.88
CA LEU A 59 -3.65 -4.24 -1.55
C LEU A 59 -4.79 -3.22 -1.61
N GLN A 60 -5.04 -2.46 -0.57
CA GLN A 60 -6.03 -1.39 -0.56
C GLN A 60 -5.73 -0.30 -1.60
N MET A 61 -4.46 0.11 -1.73
CA MET A 61 -4.02 1.04 -2.79
C MET A 61 -4.25 0.44 -4.17
N ARG A 62 -3.81 -0.80 -4.40
CA ARG A 62 -3.97 -1.50 -5.67
C ARG A 62 -5.43 -1.63 -6.10
N HIS A 63 -6.33 -1.94 -5.15
CA HIS A 63 -7.76 -2.08 -5.39
C HIS A 63 -8.54 -0.77 -5.25
N LYS A 64 -7.88 0.34 -4.89
CA LYS A 64 -8.50 1.64 -4.67
C LYS A 64 -9.69 1.56 -3.71
N THR A 65 -9.56 0.72 -2.68
CA THR A 65 -10.65 0.37 -1.76
C THR A 65 -10.12 0.25 -0.35
N LEU A 66 -10.78 0.89 0.61
CA LEU A 66 -10.53 0.69 2.03
C LEU A 66 -11.32 -0.54 2.51
N ALA A 67 -10.59 -1.53 3.02
CA ALA A 67 -11.17 -2.74 3.59
C ALA A 67 -11.55 -2.52 5.06
N PRO A 68 -12.68 -3.08 5.54
CA PRO A 68 -13.16 -2.83 6.88
C PRO A 68 -12.26 -3.44 7.97
N SER A 69 -12.30 -2.82 9.14
CA SER A 69 -11.92 -3.46 10.40
C SER A 69 -13.09 -4.26 10.90
N LEU A 70 -12.93 -5.58 10.95
CA LEU A 70 -13.99 -6.48 11.44
C LEU A 70 -14.19 -6.29 12.95
N HIS A 71 -15.39 -6.57 13.43
CA HIS A 71 -15.75 -6.48 14.86
C HIS A 71 -15.56 -5.08 15.49
N ALA A 72 -15.62 -4.01 14.67
CA ALA A 72 -15.49 -2.62 15.10
C ALA A 72 -16.85 -1.88 15.15
N THR A 73 -17.95 -2.61 15.34
CA THR A 73 -19.30 -2.03 15.45
C THR A 73 -19.45 -1.16 16.68
N GLU A 74 -18.92 -1.62 17.82
CA GLU A 74 -18.87 -0.83 19.05
C GLU A 74 -17.49 -0.18 19.18
N GLN A 75 -17.48 1.13 19.27
CA GLN A 75 -16.25 1.90 19.46
C GLN A 75 -15.89 1.94 20.93
N ASN A 76 -14.62 1.74 21.24
CA ASN A 76 -14.09 1.97 22.56
C ASN A 76 -14.45 3.40 23.02
N PRO A 77 -15.13 3.59 24.17
CA PRO A 77 -15.64 4.89 24.62
C PRO A 77 -14.54 5.92 24.89
N PHE A 78 -13.30 5.46 25.05
CA PHE A 78 -12.14 6.34 25.26
C PHE A 78 -11.54 6.86 23.94
N ILE A 79 -11.93 6.32 22.78
CA ILE A 79 -11.54 6.85 21.48
C ILE A 79 -12.48 8.01 21.10
N LYS A 80 -11.92 9.20 20.92
CA LYS A 80 -12.65 10.41 20.52
C LYS A 80 -12.20 10.83 19.14
N LEU A 81 -13.07 10.70 18.14
CA LEU A 81 -12.80 11.05 16.76
C LEU A 81 -13.59 12.26 16.27
N ASP A 82 -14.52 12.77 17.08
CA ASP A 82 -15.35 13.92 16.75
C ASP A 82 -14.48 15.17 16.56
N GLY A 83 -14.68 15.90 15.47
CA GLY A 83 -13.87 17.07 15.13
C GLY A 83 -12.46 16.75 14.61
N THR A 84 -12.21 15.50 14.26
CA THR A 84 -10.93 15.06 13.64
C THR A 84 -11.17 14.54 12.22
N PRO A 85 -10.15 14.49 11.35
CA PRO A 85 -10.29 13.92 10.02
C PRO A 85 -10.40 12.39 10.03
N PHE A 86 -10.30 11.74 11.17
CA PHE A 86 -10.21 10.29 11.31
C PHE A 86 -11.58 9.63 11.48
N HIS A 87 -11.74 8.45 10.87
CA HIS A 87 -12.89 7.58 11.08
C HIS A 87 -12.49 6.12 11.03
N ILE A 88 -13.17 5.26 11.79
CA ILE A 88 -12.96 3.82 11.71
C ILE A 88 -13.67 3.28 10.46
N VAL A 89 -12.92 2.59 9.61
CA VAL A 89 -13.48 1.94 8.42
C VAL A 89 -14.23 0.68 8.86
N ARG A 90 -15.56 0.74 8.89
CA ARG A 90 -16.44 -0.36 9.31
C ARG A 90 -16.99 -1.16 8.14
N GLU A 91 -17.06 -0.55 6.96
CA GLU A 91 -17.56 -1.17 5.73
C GLU A 91 -16.56 -0.96 4.61
N SER A 92 -16.58 -1.85 3.61
CA SER A 92 -15.78 -1.67 2.42
C SER A 92 -16.23 -0.42 1.67
N GLN A 93 -15.30 0.48 1.38
CA GLN A 93 -15.60 1.74 0.71
C GLN A 93 -14.52 2.11 -0.30
N PRO A 94 -14.88 2.85 -1.37
CA PRO A 94 -13.90 3.37 -2.31
C PRO A 94 -12.84 4.22 -1.59
N TRP A 95 -11.61 4.15 -2.05
CA TRP A 95 -10.54 5.04 -1.65
C TRP A 95 -10.17 5.98 -2.81
N PRO A 96 -10.89 7.09 -2.99
CA PRO A 96 -10.60 8.04 -4.06
C PRO A 96 -9.23 8.67 -3.86
N ALA A 97 -8.56 9.01 -4.96
CA ALA A 97 -7.38 9.85 -4.91
C ALA A 97 -7.77 11.28 -4.51
N SER A 98 -6.98 11.91 -3.68
CA SER A 98 -7.10 13.35 -3.45
C SER A 98 -6.70 14.11 -4.71
N LYS A 99 -7.13 15.36 -4.84
CA LYS A 99 -6.76 16.21 -5.97
C LYS A 99 -6.03 17.45 -5.47
N ASP A 100 -5.08 17.92 -6.27
CA ASP A 100 -4.44 19.20 -6.04
C ASP A 100 -5.35 20.36 -6.46
N ASP A 101 -4.88 21.61 -6.28
CA ASP A 101 -5.60 22.84 -6.65
C ASP A 101 -5.88 22.94 -8.16
N ASN A 102 -5.16 22.20 -8.99
CA ASN A 102 -5.35 22.13 -10.44
C ASN A 102 -6.29 20.98 -10.86
N GLY A 103 -6.80 20.21 -9.89
CA GLY A 103 -7.65 19.06 -10.14
C GLY A 103 -6.91 17.77 -10.55
N GLN A 104 -5.57 17.77 -10.49
CA GLN A 104 -4.75 16.60 -10.77
C GLN A 104 -4.81 15.61 -9.60
N GLU A 105 -4.98 14.33 -9.90
CA GLU A 105 -4.98 13.29 -8.87
C GLU A 105 -3.61 13.18 -8.19
N LEU A 106 -3.63 13.22 -6.86
CA LEU A 106 -2.48 12.96 -6.02
C LEU A 106 -2.41 11.48 -5.66
N PRO A 107 -1.20 10.92 -5.46
CA PRO A 107 -1.06 9.54 -5.03
C PRO A 107 -1.71 9.33 -3.66
N ARG A 108 -2.32 8.15 -3.46
CA ARG A 108 -2.84 7.75 -2.15
C ARG A 108 -1.68 7.57 -1.18
N ARG A 109 -1.90 7.98 0.06
CA ARG A 109 -0.92 7.84 1.14
C ARG A 109 -1.54 7.15 2.34
N ALA A 110 -0.74 6.35 3.03
CA ALA A 110 -1.14 5.72 4.28
C ALA A 110 0.00 5.71 5.28
N GLY A 111 -0.31 6.01 6.54
CA GLY A 111 0.56 5.72 7.67
C GLY A 111 0.34 4.29 8.17
N LEU A 112 1.39 3.61 8.55
CA LEU A 112 1.37 2.29 9.17
C LEU A 112 2.22 2.30 10.43
N SER A 113 1.58 2.06 11.56
CA SER A 113 2.26 1.94 12.87
C SER A 113 2.40 0.48 13.28
N SER A 114 3.53 0.16 13.88
CA SER A 114 3.77 -1.12 14.52
C SER A 114 4.56 -0.88 15.81
N PHE A 115 3.94 -1.22 16.94
CA PHE A 115 4.50 -0.99 18.27
C PHE A 115 4.88 -2.32 18.91
N GLY A 116 6.18 -2.44 19.27
CA GLY A 116 6.71 -3.62 19.91
C GLY A 116 6.55 -3.58 21.43
N PHE A 117 6.43 -4.75 22.02
CA PHE A 117 6.49 -4.92 23.47
C PHE A 117 7.91 -4.54 23.95
N GLY A 118 8.02 -3.56 24.79
CA GLY A 118 9.31 -3.04 25.27
C GLY A 118 9.74 -1.70 24.67
N GLY A 119 8.84 -1.00 23.95
CA GLY A 119 9.04 0.39 23.54
C GLY A 119 9.76 0.57 22.20
N VAL A 120 9.94 -0.49 21.41
CA VAL A 120 10.44 -0.39 20.03
C VAL A 120 9.27 -0.09 19.13
N ASN A 121 9.21 1.12 18.57
CA ASN A 121 8.13 1.57 17.72
C ASN A 121 8.65 1.82 16.30
N ALA A 122 7.83 1.49 15.31
CA ALA A 122 8.08 1.80 13.91
C ALA A 122 6.84 2.45 13.28
N HIS A 123 7.08 3.45 12.46
CA HIS A 123 6.05 4.07 11.62
C HIS A 123 6.56 4.18 10.19
N LEU A 124 5.72 3.81 9.23
CA LEU A 124 6.00 3.89 7.81
C LEU A 124 4.97 4.79 7.14
N VAL A 125 5.42 5.65 6.23
CA VAL A 125 4.53 6.32 5.28
C VAL A 125 4.67 5.62 3.93
N VAL A 126 3.54 5.15 3.41
CA VAL A 126 3.44 4.43 2.14
C VAL A 126 2.70 5.31 1.14
N GLU A 127 3.26 5.47 -0.04
CA GLU A 127 2.66 6.24 -1.13
C GLU A 127 2.39 5.33 -2.33
N GLU A 128 1.25 5.54 -2.97
CA GLU A 128 0.89 4.86 -4.23
C GLU A 128 1.87 5.28 -5.33
N TYR A 129 2.46 4.30 -5.99
CA TYR A 129 3.25 4.57 -7.17
C TYR A 129 2.31 4.76 -8.37
N LEU A 130 2.16 6.01 -8.79
CA LEU A 130 1.48 6.33 -10.05
C LEU A 130 2.46 6.08 -11.18
N ASN A 131 2.32 4.92 -11.84
CA ASN A 131 3.09 4.66 -13.05
C ASN A 131 2.69 5.71 -14.10
N PRO A 132 3.55 6.67 -14.48
CA PRO A 132 3.26 7.48 -15.64
C PRO A 132 3.02 6.51 -16.78
N GLU A 133 1.82 6.56 -17.38
CA GLU A 133 1.51 5.72 -18.52
C GLU A 133 2.71 5.77 -19.44
N SER A 134 3.30 4.63 -19.69
CA SER A 134 4.39 4.51 -20.62
C SER A 134 3.81 4.87 -21.99
N THR A 135 3.85 6.16 -22.31
CA THR A 135 3.56 6.71 -23.65
C THR A 135 4.64 6.28 -24.66
N ARG A 136 5.37 5.22 -24.32
CA ARG A 136 6.28 4.59 -25.28
C ARG A 136 5.43 4.00 -26.36
N GLU A 137 5.37 4.69 -27.48
CA GLU A 137 4.87 4.09 -28.72
C GLU A 137 5.58 2.72 -28.88
N PRO A 138 4.84 1.68 -29.28
CA PRO A 138 5.45 0.38 -29.54
C PRO A 138 6.52 0.61 -30.59
N LEU A 139 7.77 0.55 -30.20
CA LEU A 139 8.87 0.53 -31.16
C LEU A 139 8.70 -0.78 -31.91
N ASP A 140 8.40 -0.71 -33.20
CA ASP A 140 8.30 -1.86 -34.12
C ASP A 140 9.72 -2.37 -34.45
N ALA A 141 10.47 -2.64 -33.41
CA ALA A 141 11.86 -3.08 -33.48
C ALA A 141 12.02 -4.43 -32.79
N PRO A 142 12.82 -5.35 -33.33
CA PRO A 142 13.13 -6.60 -32.67
C PRO A 142 13.80 -6.35 -31.31
N VAL A 143 13.38 -7.10 -30.30
CA VAL A 143 13.99 -7.05 -28.97
C VAL A 143 14.68 -8.37 -28.65
N LEU A 144 15.76 -8.29 -27.88
CA LEU A 144 16.51 -9.47 -27.45
C LEU A 144 15.98 -9.94 -26.09
N ILE A 145 15.51 -11.18 -26.04
CA ILE A 145 15.09 -11.86 -24.80
C ILE A 145 16.24 -12.74 -24.32
N ILE A 146 16.83 -12.40 -23.18
CA ILE A 146 17.95 -13.14 -22.58
C ILE A 146 17.41 -14.00 -21.44
N LEU A 147 17.76 -15.29 -21.46
CA LEU A 147 17.46 -16.22 -20.39
C LEU A 147 18.74 -16.94 -19.96
N SER A 148 18.94 -17.04 -18.66
CA SER A 148 20.04 -17.82 -18.09
C SER A 148 19.56 -18.61 -16.86
N ALA A 149 20.28 -19.71 -16.59
CA ALA A 149 20.05 -20.54 -15.41
C ALA A 149 21.29 -21.39 -15.12
N LYS A 150 21.42 -21.93 -13.91
CA LYS A 150 22.56 -22.72 -13.45
C LYS A 150 22.76 -24.01 -14.23
N ASP A 151 21.71 -24.56 -14.83
CA ASP A 151 21.76 -25.79 -15.62
C ASP A 151 20.66 -25.82 -16.68
N LYS A 152 20.76 -26.77 -17.62
CA LYS A 152 19.81 -26.93 -18.71
C LYS A 152 18.37 -27.21 -18.24
N HIS A 153 18.21 -27.97 -17.17
CA HIS A 153 16.88 -28.32 -16.67
C HIS A 153 16.18 -27.06 -16.14
N ARG A 154 16.89 -26.26 -15.33
CA ARG A 154 16.38 -24.98 -14.81
C ARG A 154 16.11 -23.97 -15.92
N LEU A 155 16.95 -23.93 -16.95
CA LEU A 155 16.70 -23.08 -18.11
C LEU A 155 15.39 -23.44 -18.81
N MET A 156 15.10 -24.72 -18.97
CA MET A 156 13.82 -25.17 -19.54
C MET A 156 12.62 -24.78 -18.67
N ASP A 157 12.77 -24.81 -17.34
CA ASP A 157 11.72 -24.35 -16.43
C ASP A 157 11.48 -22.84 -16.57
N VAL A 158 12.55 -22.04 -16.68
CA VAL A 158 12.45 -20.58 -16.94
C VAL A 158 11.70 -20.32 -18.25
N VAL A 159 12.05 -21.05 -19.33
CA VAL A 159 11.36 -20.92 -20.61
C VAL A 159 9.88 -21.25 -20.50
N ARG A 160 9.52 -22.36 -19.85
CA ARG A 160 8.11 -22.75 -19.66
C ARG A 160 7.32 -21.70 -18.88
N ASN A 161 7.90 -21.21 -17.78
CA ASN A 161 7.26 -20.18 -16.95
C ASN A 161 7.06 -18.87 -17.76
N LEU A 162 8.05 -18.48 -18.56
CA LEU A 162 7.93 -17.31 -19.41
C LEU A 162 6.83 -17.48 -20.47
N LEU A 163 6.77 -18.64 -21.13
CA LEU A 163 5.71 -18.94 -22.10
C LEU A 163 4.32 -18.88 -21.45
N LEU A 164 4.15 -19.42 -20.24
CA LEU A 164 2.91 -19.33 -19.49
C LEU A 164 2.55 -17.87 -19.13
N ALA A 165 3.51 -17.09 -18.69
CA ALA A 165 3.30 -15.69 -18.33
C ALA A 165 2.95 -14.80 -19.55
N THR A 166 3.34 -15.19 -20.76
CA THR A 166 3.10 -14.43 -21.98
C THR A 166 1.92 -14.94 -22.82
N ALA A 167 1.31 -16.08 -22.46
CA ALA A 167 0.24 -16.72 -23.21
C ALA A 167 -1.15 -16.06 -23.00
N GLY A 168 -1.31 -15.21 -21.97
CA GLY A 168 -2.61 -14.62 -21.59
C GLY A 168 -2.98 -13.34 -22.34
N LYS A 169 -4.19 -12.84 -22.07
CA LYS A 169 -4.64 -11.53 -22.58
C LYS A 169 -3.88 -10.36 -21.93
N ASP A 170 -3.43 -10.54 -20.69
CA ASP A 170 -2.67 -9.55 -19.91
C ASP A 170 -1.15 -9.73 -20.07
N ARG A 171 -0.74 -10.10 -21.28
CA ARG A 171 0.69 -10.27 -21.59
C ARG A 171 1.45 -8.96 -21.39
N PRO A 172 2.65 -8.99 -20.80
CA PRO A 172 3.47 -7.81 -20.63
C PRO A 172 3.90 -7.24 -21.99
N ASN A 173 4.16 -5.93 -22.01
CA ASN A 173 4.78 -5.30 -23.18
C ASN A 173 6.13 -5.97 -23.48
N LEU A 174 6.42 -6.22 -24.76
CA LEU A 174 7.60 -6.97 -25.17
C LEU A 174 8.92 -6.24 -24.80
N HIS A 175 8.93 -4.91 -24.89
CA HIS A 175 10.11 -4.09 -24.53
C HIS A 175 10.34 -4.10 -23.02
N ASP A 176 9.29 -3.98 -22.20
CA ASP A 176 9.38 -4.05 -20.76
C ASP A 176 9.81 -5.44 -20.28
N LEU A 177 9.34 -6.49 -20.97
CA LEU A 177 9.79 -7.85 -20.73
C LEU A 177 11.28 -8.01 -21.03
N ALA A 178 11.71 -7.54 -22.21
CA ALA A 178 13.11 -7.60 -22.60
C ALA A 178 14.00 -6.83 -21.64
N TYR A 179 13.63 -5.61 -21.27
CA TYR A 179 14.34 -4.80 -20.29
C TYR A 179 14.45 -5.51 -18.94
N THR A 180 13.35 -6.04 -18.43
CA THR A 180 13.34 -6.77 -17.14
C THR A 180 14.27 -7.97 -17.15
N LEU A 181 14.31 -8.72 -18.26
CA LEU A 181 15.16 -9.91 -18.36
C LEU A 181 16.63 -9.57 -18.58
N GLN A 182 16.94 -8.43 -19.19
CA GLN A 182 18.31 -7.98 -19.44
C GLN A 182 18.94 -7.31 -18.22
N VAL A 183 18.18 -6.50 -17.47
CA VAL A 183 18.72 -5.62 -16.43
C VAL A 183 18.27 -6.06 -15.03
N GLY A 184 17.10 -6.67 -14.92
CA GLY A 184 16.49 -7.05 -13.63
C GLY A 184 16.81 -8.49 -13.19
N ARG A 185 17.74 -9.17 -13.82
CA ARG A 185 18.15 -10.55 -13.50
C ARG A 185 19.65 -10.71 -13.56
N ASP A 186 20.19 -11.45 -12.60
CA ASP A 186 21.59 -11.87 -12.63
C ASP A 186 21.79 -12.96 -13.68
N ALA A 187 22.92 -12.92 -14.37
CA ALA A 187 23.33 -13.97 -15.30
C ALA A 187 23.94 -15.15 -14.54
N PHE A 188 23.64 -16.38 -14.99
CA PHE A 188 24.21 -17.62 -14.47
C PHE A 188 25.03 -18.31 -15.53
#